data_68f1189373b8f3cf6e1265e91baad4f8
#
_entry.id   68f1189373b8f3cf6e1265e91baad4f8
#
_cell.length_a   1.000
_cell.length_b   1.000
_cell.length_c   1.000
_cell.angle_alpha   90.00
_cell.angle_beta   90.00
_cell.angle_gamma   90.00
#
_symmetry.space_group_name_H-M   'P 1'
#
loop_
_entity.id
_entity.type
_entity.pdbx_description
1 polymer ?
#
loop_
_entity_poly.entity_id
_entity_poly.type
_entity_poly.pdbx_seq_one_letter_code
_entity_poly.pdbx_strand_id
1 'polypeptide(L)'
;MYVRVNAYILEGTNHLNPIASNSVKLNVKPYYIELKDAVPTMWYLVGNMFGAKWANDKNIGVDALPMFLKPNFSYDKKTGAGEIEYTNYFLTGDYNDKAECDGAGFKILPSDFNWDYSMNAILNNEISAKKGTIENRNGGADGGHIVASEAGYYTITINTADNTAKMEKYEGNVTNYGTIQIATSLDDFASDTPMLPYNTEGVENHAWYYVMEVPAGQTVSFKFKIAGSWDTNWGYGAADGAINMYGKCEANGHNIGLAEGKYVISFNDITGAFSIVKL
;
A
#
# COMPACT_ATOMS: atom_id res chain seq x y z
N MET A 1 0.39 -45.97 -5.00
CA MET A 1 1.72 -46.22 -4.38
C MET A 1 1.66 -47.52 -3.64
N TYR A 2 2.70 -48.34 -3.74
CA TYR A 2 2.80 -49.59 -2.97
C TYR A 2 3.94 -49.46 -1.98
N VAL A 3 3.75 -49.83 -0.73
CA VAL A 3 4.76 -49.77 0.34
C VAL A 3 4.92 -51.17 0.91
N ARG A 4 6.16 -51.57 1.12
CA ARG A 4 6.52 -52.80 1.84
C ARG A 4 7.71 -52.57 2.74
N VAL A 5 7.84 -53.31 3.80
CA VAL A 5 9.01 -53.32 4.68
C VAL A 5 9.90 -54.49 4.31
N ASN A 6 11.20 -54.23 4.21
CA ASN A 6 12.20 -55.29 4.07
C ASN A 6 13.05 -55.36 5.37
N ALA A 7 13.14 -56.52 5.95
CA ALA A 7 14.03 -56.80 7.09
C ALA A 7 15.27 -57.57 6.62
N TYR A 8 16.43 -57.26 7.19
CA TYR A 8 17.71 -57.86 6.85
C TYR A 8 18.45 -58.27 8.13
N ILE A 9 19.23 -59.35 8.04
CA ILE A 9 20.25 -59.63 9.04
C ILE A 9 21.52 -58.84 8.64
N LEU A 10 22.11 -58.10 9.56
CA LEU A 10 23.32 -57.35 9.32
C LEU A 10 24.50 -58.18 9.73
N GLU A 11 25.47 -58.38 8.82
CA GLU A 11 26.81 -58.89 9.10
C GLU A 11 27.82 -57.86 8.60
N GLY A 12 28.30 -57.04 9.55
CA GLY A 12 29.08 -55.85 9.19
C GLY A 12 28.24 -54.84 8.39
N THR A 13 28.65 -54.54 7.17
CA THR A 13 27.93 -53.64 6.24
C THR A 13 27.03 -54.40 5.26
N ASN A 14 27.00 -55.73 5.31
CA ASN A 14 26.27 -56.57 4.39
C ASN A 14 24.84 -56.84 4.90
N HIS A 15 23.86 -56.66 4.04
CA HIS A 15 22.47 -57.02 4.28
C HIS A 15 22.20 -58.45 3.80
N LEU A 16 22.07 -59.40 4.72
CA LEU A 16 21.84 -60.80 4.41
C LEU A 16 20.38 -61.20 4.62
N ASN A 17 19.97 -62.22 3.87
CA ASN A 17 18.65 -62.85 4.03
C ASN A 17 17.49 -61.86 4.10
N PRO A 18 17.20 -61.13 3.02
CA PRO A 18 16.10 -60.14 3.03
C PRO A 18 14.75 -60.86 3.17
N ILE A 19 13.98 -60.46 4.15
CA ILE A 19 12.58 -60.86 4.33
C ILE A 19 11.74 -59.62 4.03
N ALA A 20 10.90 -59.75 3.00
CA ALA A 20 9.97 -58.68 2.63
C ALA A 20 8.59 -58.95 3.20
N SER A 21 7.95 -57.95 3.74
CA SER A 21 6.51 -58.02 4.08
C SER A 21 5.66 -58.07 2.80
N ASN A 22 4.41 -58.41 2.95
CA ASN A 22 3.43 -58.14 1.90
C ASN A 22 3.42 -56.67 1.52
N SER A 23 3.06 -56.36 0.29
CA SER A 23 2.91 -54.98 -0.18
C SER A 23 1.51 -54.44 0.17
N VAL A 24 1.48 -53.24 0.74
CA VAL A 24 0.22 -52.53 1.02
C VAL A 24 0.04 -51.45 -0.06
N LYS A 25 -1.09 -51.48 -0.73
CA LYS A 25 -1.46 -50.41 -1.69
C LYS A 25 -2.04 -49.23 -0.94
N LEU A 26 -1.35 -48.11 -0.99
CA LEU A 26 -1.85 -46.83 -0.49
C LEU A 26 -2.47 -46.05 -1.65
N ASN A 27 -3.75 -45.75 -1.55
CA ASN A 27 -4.40 -44.80 -2.45
C ASN A 27 -4.09 -43.38 -1.93
N VAL A 28 -3.05 -42.77 -2.48
CA VAL A 28 -2.72 -41.39 -2.19
C VAL A 28 -3.46 -40.54 -3.21
N LYS A 29 -4.35 -39.67 -2.74
CA LYS A 29 -4.88 -38.58 -3.53
C LYS A 29 -4.00 -37.37 -3.22
N PRO A 30 -3.05 -37.00 -4.10
CA PRO A 30 -2.35 -35.74 -3.92
C PRO A 30 -3.40 -34.62 -3.98
N TYR A 31 -3.46 -33.80 -2.97
CA TYR A 31 -4.25 -32.58 -3.04
C TYR A 31 -3.33 -31.44 -3.42
N TYR A 32 -3.82 -30.60 -4.28
CA TYR A 32 -3.16 -29.37 -4.64
C TYR A 32 -3.40 -28.37 -3.50
N ILE A 33 -2.35 -27.92 -2.87
CA ILE A 33 -2.42 -26.77 -1.97
C ILE A 33 -2.22 -25.55 -2.86
N GLU A 34 -3.28 -24.85 -3.13
CA GLU A 34 -3.18 -23.53 -3.72
C GLU A 34 -2.53 -22.61 -2.68
N LEU A 35 -1.30 -22.23 -2.95
CA LEU A 35 -0.65 -21.21 -2.15
C LEU A 35 -1.38 -19.90 -2.42
N LYS A 36 -1.90 -19.27 -1.38
CA LYS A 36 -2.46 -17.92 -1.50
C LYS A 36 -1.39 -16.98 -2.03
N ASP A 37 -1.80 -16.10 -2.93
CA ASP A 37 -0.95 -15.02 -3.39
C ASP A 37 -0.49 -14.17 -2.19
N ALA A 38 0.74 -13.72 -2.23
CA ALA A 38 1.25 -12.75 -1.26
C ALA A 38 0.47 -11.44 -1.38
N VAL A 39 0.24 -10.79 -0.26
CA VAL A 39 -0.35 -9.45 -0.24
C VAL A 39 0.66 -8.47 -0.83
N PRO A 40 0.26 -7.50 -1.67
CA PRO A 40 1.16 -6.47 -2.16
C PRO A 40 1.88 -5.75 -1.01
N THR A 41 3.19 -5.57 -1.16
CA THR A 41 4.01 -4.85 -0.17
C THR A 41 3.65 -3.38 -0.17
N MET A 42 3.27 -2.84 0.98
CA MET A 42 2.87 -1.44 1.15
C MET A 42 3.96 -0.63 1.84
N TRP A 43 4.02 0.66 1.51
CA TRP A 43 4.85 1.66 2.17
C TRP A 43 3.98 2.83 2.62
N TYR A 44 4.47 3.57 3.63
CA TYR A 44 3.68 4.58 4.33
C TYR A 44 4.40 5.92 4.37
N LEU A 45 3.66 6.97 4.06
CA LEU A 45 4.14 8.37 4.11
C LEU A 45 4.03 8.89 5.54
N VAL A 46 5.09 9.55 6.01
CA VAL A 46 5.13 10.23 7.32
C VAL A 46 5.82 11.58 7.16
N GLY A 47 5.32 12.61 7.82
CA GLY A 47 5.96 13.92 7.75
C GLY A 47 5.04 15.10 8.05
N ASN A 48 5.62 16.29 8.17
CA ASN A 48 4.87 17.51 8.47
C ASN A 48 4.06 18.05 7.27
N MET A 49 4.34 17.58 6.06
CA MET A 49 3.49 17.82 4.89
C MET A 49 2.07 17.25 5.11
N PHE A 50 1.95 16.25 5.98
CA PHE A 50 0.70 15.55 6.31
C PHE A 50 0.18 15.93 7.71
N GLY A 51 0.28 17.20 8.11
CA GLY A 51 -0.22 17.67 9.39
C GLY A 51 0.64 17.25 10.58
N ALA A 52 1.96 17.37 10.49
CA ALA A 52 2.94 17.02 11.55
C ALA A 52 2.92 15.53 11.95
N LYS A 53 2.54 14.64 11.06
CA LYS A 53 2.42 13.19 11.30
C LYS A 53 3.79 12.50 11.16
N TRP A 54 4.69 12.74 12.10
CA TRP A 54 6.01 12.08 12.15
C TRP A 54 6.02 10.77 12.95
N ALA A 55 4.89 10.38 13.49
CA ALA A 55 4.76 9.17 14.26
C ALA A 55 4.92 7.90 13.40
N ASN A 56 5.50 6.87 14.01
CA ASN A 56 5.71 5.54 13.43
C ASN A 56 5.05 4.44 14.28
N ASP A 57 4.09 4.80 15.09
CA ASP A 57 3.43 3.91 16.05
C ASP A 57 2.40 2.97 15.43
N LYS A 58 2.46 2.81 14.11
CA LYS A 58 1.56 1.95 13.33
C LYS A 58 0.10 2.38 13.36
N ASN A 59 -0.15 3.65 13.66
CA ASN A 59 -1.47 4.23 13.57
C ASN A 59 -1.80 4.55 12.10
N ILE A 60 -1.95 3.49 11.32
CA ILE A 60 -2.17 3.56 9.87
C ILE A 60 -3.45 4.33 9.59
N GLY A 61 -3.39 5.26 8.63
CA GLY A 61 -4.48 6.13 8.23
C GLY A 61 -4.64 7.38 9.10
N VAL A 62 -3.87 7.50 10.20
CA VAL A 62 -3.86 8.70 11.05
C VAL A 62 -2.48 9.35 11.03
N ASP A 63 -1.43 8.61 11.38
CA ASP A 63 -0.07 9.13 11.47
C ASP A 63 0.85 8.59 10.37
N ALA A 64 0.54 7.41 9.85
CA ALA A 64 1.21 6.79 8.71
C ALA A 64 0.21 6.55 7.58
N LEU A 65 0.42 7.20 6.45
CA LEU A 65 -0.52 7.23 5.34
C LEU A 65 -0.09 6.24 4.24
N PRO A 66 -0.91 5.20 3.96
CA PRO A 66 -0.55 4.20 2.96
C PRO A 66 -0.46 4.83 1.56
N MET A 67 0.58 4.45 0.81
CA MET A 67 0.69 4.76 -0.62
C MET A 67 -0.33 3.94 -1.42
N PHE A 68 -0.52 4.31 -2.67
CA PHE A 68 -1.42 3.60 -3.57
C PHE A 68 -0.66 2.55 -4.39
N LEU A 69 -1.30 1.41 -4.63
CA LEU A 69 -0.85 0.50 -5.66
C LEU A 69 -1.02 1.17 -7.02
N LYS A 70 0.01 1.10 -7.86
CA LYS A 70 -0.03 1.75 -9.18
C LYS A 70 -1.19 1.21 -10.01
N PRO A 71 -2.02 2.07 -10.64
CA PRO A 71 -3.13 1.61 -11.46
C PRO A 71 -2.67 0.63 -12.54
N ASN A 72 -3.42 -0.44 -12.75
CA ASN A 72 -3.08 -1.55 -13.66
C ASN A 72 -1.79 -2.29 -13.27
N PHE A 73 -1.42 -2.23 -12.01
CA PHE A 73 -0.23 -2.83 -11.46
C PHE A 73 -0.29 -4.36 -11.45
N SER A 74 0.84 -4.97 -11.84
CA SER A 74 1.10 -6.39 -11.69
C SER A 74 2.20 -6.58 -10.64
N TYR A 75 1.97 -7.39 -9.63
CA TYR A 75 2.96 -7.69 -8.60
C TYR A 75 3.40 -9.17 -8.64
N ASP A 76 4.55 -9.45 -8.08
CA ASP A 76 5.03 -10.82 -7.90
C ASP A 76 4.17 -11.52 -6.84
N LYS A 77 3.40 -12.51 -7.27
CA LYS A 77 2.46 -13.25 -6.41
C LYS A 77 3.13 -14.06 -5.31
N LYS A 78 4.44 -14.30 -5.38
CA LYS A 78 5.19 -15.02 -4.34
C LYS A 78 5.69 -14.10 -3.24
N THR A 79 6.15 -12.91 -3.62
CA THR A 79 6.80 -11.95 -2.72
C THR A 79 5.91 -10.78 -2.33
N GLY A 80 4.88 -10.47 -3.12
CA GLY A 80 4.08 -9.26 -2.98
C GLY A 80 4.76 -8.01 -3.51
N ALA A 81 5.97 -8.15 -4.09
CA ALA A 81 6.74 -7.01 -4.58
C ALA A 81 6.17 -6.45 -5.89
N GLY A 82 6.28 -5.13 -6.03
CA GLY A 82 5.84 -4.42 -7.21
C GLY A 82 5.95 -2.91 -7.07
N GLU A 83 5.17 -2.15 -7.82
CA GLU A 83 5.22 -0.69 -7.79
C GLU A 83 4.04 -0.10 -7.03
N ILE A 84 4.34 0.88 -6.18
CA ILE A 84 3.37 1.72 -5.49
C ILE A 84 3.67 3.18 -5.81
N GLU A 85 2.66 4.03 -5.75
CA GLU A 85 2.80 5.44 -6.07
C GLU A 85 2.01 6.34 -5.13
N TYR A 86 2.37 7.62 -5.11
CA TYR A 86 1.63 8.69 -4.46
C TYR A 86 1.72 9.94 -5.32
N THR A 87 0.57 10.45 -5.73
CA THR A 87 0.45 11.67 -6.54
C THR A 87 -0.36 12.71 -5.78
N ASN A 88 0.19 13.90 -5.59
CA ASN A 88 -0.52 14.98 -4.92
C ASN A 88 0.18 16.33 -5.18
N TYR A 89 -0.37 17.39 -4.58
CA TYR A 89 0.29 18.69 -4.48
C TYR A 89 1.30 18.66 -3.33
N PHE A 90 2.53 19.10 -3.60
CA PHE A 90 3.63 19.15 -2.64
C PHE A 90 3.96 20.58 -2.32
N LEU A 91 4.08 20.89 -1.03
CA LEU A 91 4.62 22.15 -0.55
C LEU A 91 6.12 22.21 -0.75
N THR A 92 6.63 23.43 -0.86
CA THR A 92 8.07 23.66 -0.90
C THR A 92 8.71 23.36 0.45
N GLY A 93 9.78 22.59 0.43
CA GLY A 93 10.70 22.42 1.54
C GLY A 93 12.12 22.61 1.07
N ASP A 94 13.00 22.99 1.98
CA ASP A 94 14.42 23.17 1.71
C ASP A 94 15.24 22.74 2.92
N TYR A 95 16.57 22.79 2.78
CA TYR A 95 17.51 22.58 3.87
C TYR A 95 18.25 23.88 4.15
N ASN A 96 18.37 24.20 5.43
CA ASN A 96 19.20 25.30 5.89
C ASN A 96 20.70 24.90 5.94
N ASP A 97 21.58 25.85 6.31
CA ASP A 97 23.03 25.65 6.39
C ASP A 97 23.44 24.52 7.36
N LYS A 98 22.56 24.11 8.25
CA LYS A 98 22.78 23.03 9.23
C LYS A 98 22.24 21.66 8.76
N ALA A 99 21.80 21.55 7.51
CA ALA A 99 21.13 20.38 6.97
C ALA A 99 19.81 20.03 7.70
N GLU A 100 19.16 21.02 8.34
CA GLU A 100 17.83 20.89 8.91
C GLU A 100 16.79 21.25 7.84
N CYS A 101 15.67 20.52 7.81
CA CYS A 101 14.61 20.78 6.87
C CYS A 101 13.79 22.02 7.29
N ASP A 102 13.77 23.03 6.43
CA ASP A 102 12.89 24.17 6.53
C ASP A 102 11.67 23.96 5.61
N GLY A 103 10.46 24.18 6.13
CA GLY A 103 9.22 23.99 5.39
C GLY A 103 8.69 22.56 5.44
N ALA A 104 8.05 22.13 4.35
CA ALA A 104 7.40 20.82 4.28
C ALA A 104 8.36 19.71 3.86
N GLY A 105 8.38 18.64 4.65
CA GLY A 105 9.18 17.46 4.36
C GLY A 105 8.51 16.19 4.82
N PHE A 106 8.99 15.05 4.31
CA PHE A 106 8.45 13.73 4.63
C PHE A 106 9.52 12.65 4.50
N LYS A 107 9.20 11.47 4.99
CA LYS A 107 9.92 10.21 4.76
C LYS A 107 8.91 9.14 4.39
N ILE A 108 9.39 8.00 3.89
CA ILE A 108 8.53 6.89 3.53
C ILE A 108 9.03 5.65 4.27
N LEU A 109 8.16 5.02 5.05
CA LEU A 109 8.47 3.87 5.88
C LEU A 109 8.02 2.56 5.23
N PRO A 110 8.82 1.48 5.36
CA PRO A 110 8.38 0.15 4.96
C PRO A 110 7.24 -0.37 5.84
N SER A 111 6.64 -1.50 5.47
CA SER A 111 5.47 -2.08 6.14
C SER A 111 5.70 -2.50 7.60
N ASP A 112 6.96 -2.73 8.00
CA ASP A 112 7.33 -3.03 9.38
C ASP A 112 7.63 -1.78 10.23
N PHE A 113 7.52 -0.59 9.61
CA PHE A 113 7.79 0.71 10.23
C PHE A 113 9.22 0.86 10.77
N ASN A 114 10.17 0.15 10.18
CA ASN A 114 11.56 0.23 10.58
C ASN A 114 12.24 1.46 9.92
N TRP A 115 12.58 2.46 10.75
CA TRP A 115 13.24 3.68 10.32
C TRP A 115 14.60 3.44 9.67
N ASP A 116 15.30 2.36 10.01
CA ASP A 116 16.59 2.02 9.42
C ASP A 116 16.49 1.64 7.93
N TYR A 117 15.29 1.35 7.46
CA TYR A 117 15.01 1.04 6.06
C TYR A 117 14.04 2.05 5.41
N SER A 118 13.89 3.23 6.02
CA SER A 118 13.07 4.30 5.44
C SER A 118 13.68 4.84 4.14
N MET A 119 12.83 5.38 3.26
CA MET A 119 13.25 6.20 2.13
C MET A 119 13.49 7.62 2.61
N ASN A 120 14.66 8.15 2.31
CA ASN A 120 15.14 9.46 2.75
C ASN A 120 15.80 10.22 1.60
N ALA A 121 15.92 11.54 1.73
CA ALA A 121 16.88 12.30 0.93
C ALA A 121 18.30 12.06 1.45
N ILE A 122 19.25 11.78 0.59
CA ILE A 122 20.65 11.65 0.98
C ILE A 122 21.36 13.01 0.87
N LEU A 123 21.89 13.46 1.99
CA LEU A 123 22.49 14.78 2.17
C LEU A 123 24.03 14.76 2.21
N ASN A 124 24.69 13.84 1.49
CA ASN A 124 26.16 13.76 1.50
C ASN A 124 26.81 15.05 0.96
N ASN A 125 27.07 16.02 1.82
CA ASN A 125 27.83 17.26 1.60
C ASN A 125 27.39 18.17 0.43
N GLU A 126 26.37 17.83 -0.33
CA GLU A 126 25.84 18.58 -1.47
C GLU A 126 24.32 18.71 -1.35
N ILE A 127 23.87 19.45 -0.33
CA ILE A 127 22.44 19.61 0.02
C ILE A 127 21.61 20.08 -1.18
N SER A 128 22.13 21.01 -1.98
CA SER A 128 21.41 21.60 -3.11
C SER A 128 21.26 20.65 -4.31
N ALA A 129 22.18 19.68 -4.49
CA ALA A 129 22.16 18.78 -5.64
C ALA A 129 21.23 17.56 -5.44
N LYS A 130 20.77 17.31 -4.21
CA LYS A 130 20.02 16.11 -3.85
C LYS A 130 18.56 16.34 -3.45
N LYS A 131 18.05 17.55 -3.67
CA LYS A 131 16.62 17.82 -3.50
C LYS A 131 15.82 16.93 -4.42
N GLY A 132 14.85 16.21 -3.84
CA GLY A 132 14.02 15.26 -4.58
C GLY A 132 14.65 13.90 -4.89
N THR A 133 15.93 13.68 -4.55
CA THR A 133 16.55 12.35 -4.63
C THR A 133 16.14 11.52 -3.43
N ILE A 134 15.64 10.32 -3.69
CA ILE A 134 15.11 9.41 -2.66
C ILE A 134 15.92 8.12 -2.69
N GLU A 135 16.48 7.75 -1.53
CA GLU A 135 17.23 6.51 -1.39
C GLU A 135 16.83 5.79 -0.10
N ASN A 136 16.87 4.46 -0.12
CA ASN A 136 16.67 3.67 1.08
C ASN A 136 17.88 3.82 2.00
N ARG A 137 17.64 4.10 3.27
CA ARG A 137 18.69 4.23 4.29
C ARG A 137 19.51 2.95 4.46
N ASN A 138 18.87 1.80 4.29
CA ASN A 138 19.49 0.47 4.30
C ASN A 138 20.40 0.22 5.50
N GLY A 139 19.93 0.59 6.71
CA GLY A 139 20.68 0.47 7.96
C GLY A 139 21.82 1.47 8.15
N GLY A 140 22.01 2.40 7.21
CA GLY A 140 23.03 3.45 7.26
C GLY A 140 22.67 4.64 8.14
N ALA A 141 23.43 5.72 7.97
CA ALA A 141 23.18 6.98 8.69
C ALA A 141 21.78 7.54 8.37
N ASP A 142 21.19 8.27 9.30
CA ASP A 142 19.92 8.93 9.05
C ASP A 142 20.05 9.94 7.91
N GLY A 143 19.17 9.82 6.93
CA GLY A 143 19.08 10.75 5.81
C GLY A 143 18.18 11.93 6.14
N GLY A 144 18.19 12.94 5.27
CA GLY A 144 17.30 14.09 5.38
C GLY A 144 15.84 13.76 5.03
N HIS A 145 14.97 14.72 5.28
CA HIS A 145 13.59 14.66 4.79
C HIS A 145 13.56 14.75 3.26
N ILE A 146 12.64 14.06 2.63
CA ILE A 146 12.35 14.26 1.21
C ILE A 146 11.61 15.58 1.09
N VAL A 147 12.05 16.45 0.18
CA VAL A 147 11.47 17.78 -0.04
C VAL A 147 11.26 18.02 -1.53
N ALA A 148 10.26 18.83 -1.87
CA ALA A 148 10.10 19.39 -3.20
C ALA A 148 10.77 20.76 -3.26
N SER A 149 11.66 21.02 -4.24
CA SER A 149 12.34 22.31 -4.39
C SER A 149 11.41 23.43 -4.82
N GLU A 150 10.30 23.09 -5.44
CA GLU A 150 9.24 24.02 -5.86
C GLU A 150 7.90 23.40 -5.48
N ALA A 151 6.94 24.22 -5.05
CA ALA A 151 5.58 23.75 -4.84
C ALA A 151 4.95 23.32 -6.17
N GLY A 152 4.17 22.24 -6.14
CA GLY A 152 3.52 21.74 -7.35
C GLY A 152 3.09 20.29 -7.25
N TYR A 153 2.63 19.75 -8.35
CA TYR A 153 2.21 18.36 -8.44
C TYR A 153 3.38 17.44 -8.73
N TYR A 154 3.48 16.37 -7.96
CA TYR A 154 4.50 15.34 -8.14
C TYR A 154 3.91 13.94 -7.95
N THR A 155 4.54 12.98 -8.61
CA THR A 155 4.35 11.56 -8.35
C THR A 155 5.62 10.96 -7.79
N ILE A 156 5.48 10.29 -6.66
CA ILE A 156 6.52 9.44 -6.09
C ILE A 156 6.18 8.00 -6.47
N THR A 157 7.15 7.27 -7.01
CA THR A 157 7.00 5.84 -7.31
C THR A 157 8.07 5.07 -6.56
N ILE A 158 7.68 3.98 -5.91
CA ILE A 158 8.59 3.03 -5.26
C ILE A 158 8.45 1.67 -5.96
N ASN A 159 9.58 1.06 -6.31
CA ASN A 159 9.65 -0.35 -6.64
C ASN A 159 10.03 -1.12 -5.37
N THR A 160 9.10 -1.90 -4.84
CA THR A 160 9.29 -2.61 -3.58
C THR A 160 10.14 -3.88 -3.71
N ALA A 161 10.50 -4.30 -4.94
CA ALA A 161 11.36 -5.45 -5.17
C ALA A 161 12.85 -5.13 -4.90
N ASP A 162 13.27 -3.91 -5.24
CA ASP A 162 14.66 -3.47 -5.13
C ASP A 162 14.83 -2.26 -4.19
N ASN A 163 13.72 -1.78 -3.60
CA ASN A 163 13.68 -0.63 -2.71
C ASN A 163 14.23 0.66 -3.36
N THR A 164 13.97 0.83 -4.65
CA THR A 164 14.27 2.07 -5.35
C THR A 164 13.06 2.99 -5.38
N ALA A 165 13.29 4.29 -5.39
CA ALA A 165 12.24 5.29 -5.46
C ALA A 165 12.65 6.47 -6.35
N LYS A 166 11.64 7.11 -6.94
CA LYS A 166 11.80 8.35 -7.71
C LYS A 166 10.66 9.30 -7.43
N MET A 167 10.93 10.59 -7.60
CA MET A 167 9.96 11.67 -7.52
C MET A 167 10.04 12.50 -8.81
N GLU A 168 8.93 12.65 -9.49
CA GLU A 168 8.85 13.34 -10.79
C GLU A 168 7.69 14.34 -10.77
N LYS A 169 7.81 15.45 -11.50
CA LYS A 169 6.69 16.38 -11.70
C LYS A 169 5.55 15.66 -12.40
N TYR A 170 4.32 15.89 -11.93
CA TYR A 170 3.13 15.39 -12.57
C TYR A 170 2.65 16.39 -13.60
N GLU A 171 2.61 15.97 -14.88
CA GLU A 171 2.26 16.83 -16.02
C GLU A 171 0.81 16.60 -16.50
N GLY A 172 0.02 15.81 -15.80
CA GLY A 172 -1.35 15.51 -16.17
C GLY A 172 -2.33 16.61 -15.75
N ASN A 173 -3.57 16.49 -16.23
CA ASN A 173 -4.65 17.39 -15.83
C ASN A 173 -5.07 17.10 -14.39
N VAL A 174 -5.36 18.17 -13.65
CA VAL A 174 -5.86 18.10 -12.28
C VAL A 174 -7.18 18.87 -12.19
N THR A 175 -8.18 18.25 -11.56
CA THR A 175 -9.46 18.88 -11.23
C THR A 175 -9.59 18.93 -9.72
N ASN A 176 -9.72 20.13 -9.16
CA ASN A 176 -9.93 20.28 -7.72
C ASN A 176 -11.40 20.09 -7.37
N TYR A 177 -11.72 19.00 -6.68
CA TYR A 177 -13.08 18.69 -6.23
C TYR A 177 -13.41 19.24 -4.83
N GLY A 178 -12.41 19.81 -4.15
CA GLY A 178 -12.55 20.37 -2.80
C GLY A 178 -12.60 19.31 -1.71
N THR A 179 -13.57 18.42 -1.74
CA THR A 179 -13.71 17.33 -0.74
C THR A 179 -14.27 16.07 -1.41
N ILE A 180 -13.60 14.96 -1.18
CA ILE A 180 -14.10 13.64 -1.56
C ILE A 180 -14.84 13.02 -0.35
N GLN A 181 -15.90 12.32 -0.65
CA GLN A 181 -16.73 11.64 0.33
C GLN A 181 -16.82 10.15 0.00
N ILE A 182 -17.09 9.37 1.04
CA ILE A 182 -17.42 7.96 0.92
C ILE A 182 -18.90 7.80 1.29
N ALA A 183 -19.66 7.13 0.43
CA ALA A 183 -21.03 6.72 0.68
C ALA A 183 -21.08 5.19 0.78
N THR A 184 -21.85 4.65 1.72
CA THR A 184 -21.82 3.23 2.05
C THR A 184 -23.20 2.61 2.10
N SER A 185 -23.29 1.30 1.93
CA SER A 185 -24.52 0.52 2.10
C SER A 185 -24.95 0.34 3.57
N LEU A 186 -24.17 0.84 4.53
CA LEU A 186 -24.58 0.80 5.96
C LEU A 186 -25.81 1.64 6.24
N ASP A 187 -26.06 2.65 5.44
CA ASP A 187 -27.20 3.55 5.53
C ASP A 187 -27.90 3.76 4.17
N ASP A 188 -27.86 2.74 3.31
CA ASP A 188 -28.40 2.79 1.95
C ASP A 188 -27.87 3.96 1.11
N PHE A 189 -26.61 4.32 1.31
CA PHE A 189 -25.92 5.43 0.62
C PHE A 189 -26.58 6.81 0.88
N ALA A 190 -27.28 6.96 1.99
CA ALA A 190 -28.02 8.17 2.33
C ALA A 190 -27.11 9.28 2.88
N SER A 191 -26.02 8.92 3.54
CA SER A 191 -25.08 9.88 4.13
C SER A 191 -23.84 10.07 3.28
N ASP A 192 -23.35 11.29 3.28
CA ASP A 192 -22.10 11.69 2.70
C ASP A 192 -21.04 11.83 3.81
N THR A 193 -20.15 10.85 3.96
CA THR A 193 -19.09 10.88 4.97
C THR A 193 -17.81 11.45 4.37
N PRO A 194 -17.33 12.62 4.85
CA PRO A 194 -16.09 13.20 4.35
C PRO A 194 -14.89 12.29 4.58
N MET A 195 -14.07 12.12 3.56
CA MET A 195 -12.74 11.55 3.70
C MET A 195 -11.78 12.62 4.24
N LEU A 196 -10.75 12.20 4.93
CA LEU A 196 -9.71 13.08 5.45
C LEU A 196 -8.60 13.29 4.42
N PRO A 197 -8.09 14.53 4.28
CA PRO A 197 -7.01 14.82 3.34
C PRO A 197 -5.67 14.29 3.85
N TYR A 198 -4.78 13.91 2.93
CA TYR A 198 -3.39 13.60 3.25
C TYR A 198 -2.56 14.87 3.49
N ASN A 199 -2.82 15.92 2.73
CA ASN A 199 -2.11 17.19 2.90
C ASN A 199 -2.62 17.97 4.11
N THR A 200 -1.83 18.95 4.53
CA THR A 200 -2.18 19.90 5.60
C THR A 200 -3.43 20.69 5.23
N GLU A 201 -4.27 21.01 6.23
CA GLU A 201 -5.45 21.84 6.05
C GLU A 201 -5.10 23.16 5.35
N GLY A 202 -5.94 23.57 4.40
CA GLY A 202 -5.75 24.79 3.59
C GLY A 202 -4.77 24.62 2.42
N VAL A 203 -4.14 23.44 2.29
CA VAL A 203 -3.28 23.11 1.14
C VAL A 203 -4.07 22.28 0.15
N GLU A 204 -3.81 22.46 -1.13
CA GLU A 204 -4.41 21.67 -2.20
C GLU A 204 -4.13 20.18 -1.97
N ASN A 205 -5.17 19.36 -2.09
CA ASN A 205 -5.09 17.93 -1.77
C ASN A 205 -5.87 17.09 -2.76
N HIS A 206 -5.28 15.98 -3.17
CA HIS A 206 -5.87 15.01 -4.08
C HIS A 206 -5.71 13.56 -3.62
N ALA A 207 -5.20 13.36 -2.43
CA ALA A 207 -5.10 12.04 -1.79
C ALA A 207 -5.87 12.05 -0.47
N TRP A 208 -6.77 11.12 -0.34
CA TRP A 208 -7.78 11.06 0.71
C TRP A 208 -7.73 9.74 1.43
N TYR A 209 -8.11 9.70 2.71
CA TYR A 209 -8.28 8.46 3.44
C TYR A 209 -9.50 8.48 4.34
N TYR A 210 -10.00 7.28 4.62
CA TYR A 210 -11.09 7.05 5.57
C TYR A 210 -10.84 5.75 6.34
N VAL A 211 -11.05 5.77 7.65
CA VAL A 211 -10.97 4.56 8.49
C VAL A 211 -12.36 4.00 8.65
N MET A 212 -12.62 2.83 8.06
CA MET A 212 -13.92 2.16 8.10
C MET A 212 -13.86 0.93 9.00
N GLU A 213 -14.88 0.76 9.83
CA GLU A 213 -15.11 -0.46 10.57
C GLU A 213 -16.37 -1.15 10.03
N VAL A 214 -16.20 -2.36 9.50
CA VAL A 214 -17.31 -3.21 9.05
C VAL A 214 -17.65 -4.17 10.19
N PRO A 215 -18.87 -4.15 10.73
CA PRO A 215 -19.27 -4.98 11.85
C PRO A 215 -19.13 -6.48 11.57
N ALA A 216 -18.92 -7.24 12.64
CA ALA A 216 -18.81 -8.70 12.55
C ALA A 216 -20.04 -9.34 11.88
N GLY A 217 -19.81 -10.27 10.96
CA GLY A 217 -20.84 -10.96 10.20
C GLY A 217 -21.50 -10.13 9.09
N GLN A 218 -21.04 -8.89 8.86
CA GLN A 218 -21.57 -8.02 7.81
C GLN A 218 -20.64 -7.90 6.62
N THR A 219 -21.22 -7.52 5.49
CA THR A 219 -20.53 -7.03 4.32
C THR A 219 -21.03 -5.62 4.04
N VAL A 220 -20.14 -4.74 3.60
CA VAL A 220 -20.45 -3.36 3.23
C VAL A 220 -20.01 -3.14 1.81
N SER A 221 -20.74 -2.37 1.05
CA SER A 221 -20.28 -1.81 -0.21
C SER A 221 -20.23 -0.29 -0.13
N PHE A 222 -19.31 0.32 -0.86
CA PHE A 222 -19.10 1.76 -0.85
C PHE A 222 -18.70 2.31 -2.21
N LYS A 223 -18.80 3.63 -2.36
CA LYS A 223 -18.30 4.42 -3.50
C LYS A 223 -17.64 5.70 -3.02
N PHE A 224 -16.76 6.23 -3.84
CA PHE A 224 -16.27 7.59 -3.70
C PHE A 224 -17.14 8.54 -4.50
N LYS A 225 -17.37 9.77 -4.00
CA LYS A 225 -18.16 10.80 -4.68
C LYS A 225 -17.73 12.19 -4.23
N ILE A 226 -18.15 13.21 -4.96
CA ILE A 226 -18.07 14.59 -4.51
C ILE A 226 -19.22 14.90 -3.54
N ALA A 227 -19.00 15.92 -2.70
CA ALA A 227 -20.00 16.34 -1.72
C ALA A 227 -21.33 16.74 -2.38
N GLY A 228 -22.43 16.24 -1.85
CA GLY A 228 -23.79 16.64 -2.20
C GLY A 228 -24.27 16.21 -3.60
N SER A 229 -23.49 15.47 -4.38
CA SER A 229 -23.89 15.06 -5.73
C SER A 229 -23.45 13.64 -6.08
N TRP A 230 -24.28 12.95 -6.83
CA TRP A 230 -23.96 11.69 -7.48
C TRP A 230 -23.51 11.85 -8.94
N ASP A 231 -23.50 13.06 -9.49
CA ASP A 231 -23.07 13.31 -10.87
C ASP A 231 -21.60 12.99 -11.09
N THR A 232 -20.81 13.13 -10.02
CA THR A 232 -19.39 12.73 -10.03
C THR A 232 -19.16 11.73 -8.91
N ASN A 233 -18.99 10.49 -9.28
CA ASN A 233 -18.71 9.40 -8.37
C ASN A 233 -17.77 8.38 -9.04
N TRP A 234 -17.09 7.59 -8.22
CA TRP A 234 -16.14 6.58 -8.66
C TRP A 234 -16.36 5.26 -7.94
N GLY A 235 -16.21 4.19 -8.69
CA GLY A 235 -16.28 2.84 -8.17
C GLY A 235 -15.39 1.90 -8.98
N TYR A 236 -15.36 0.62 -8.60
CA TYR A 236 -14.45 -0.34 -9.19
C TYR A 236 -15.00 -1.77 -9.13
N GLY A 237 -14.63 -2.59 -10.12
CA GLY A 237 -14.91 -4.02 -10.12
C GLY A 237 -15.89 -4.46 -11.22
N ALA A 238 -16.07 -5.76 -11.31
CA ALA A 238 -16.91 -6.39 -12.34
C ALA A 238 -18.41 -6.44 -11.95
N ALA A 239 -18.72 -6.23 -10.69
CA ALA A 239 -20.08 -6.23 -10.16
C ALA A 239 -20.14 -5.48 -8.82
N ASP A 240 -21.33 -4.99 -8.46
CA ASP A 240 -21.56 -4.32 -7.18
C ASP A 240 -21.25 -5.24 -6.00
N GLY A 241 -20.49 -4.69 -5.04
CA GLY A 241 -20.08 -5.42 -3.84
C GLY A 241 -18.93 -6.41 -4.03
N ALA A 242 -18.31 -6.46 -5.21
CA ALA A 242 -17.11 -7.25 -5.40
C ALA A 242 -15.97 -6.73 -4.53
N ILE A 243 -15.30 -7.63 -3.80
CA ILE A 243 -14.19 -7.27 -2.91
C ILE A 243 -12.92 -7.09 -3.73
N ASN A 244 -12.42 -5.86 -3.74
CA ASN A 244 -11.16 -5.49 -4.37
C ASN A 244 -10.40 -4.57 -3.41
N MET A 245 -9.17 -4.94 -3.07
CA MET A 245 -8.36 -4.19 -2.10
C MET A 245 -7.57 -3.06 -2.73
N TYR A 246 -7.50 -2.99 -4.04
CA TYR A 246 -6.83 -1.93 -4.80
C TYR A 246 -7.26 -1.92 -6.27
N GLY A 247 -7.02 -0.82 -6.95
CA GLY A 247 -7.29 -0.67 -8.37
C GLY A 247 -7.34 0.77 -8.82
N LYS A 248 -7.82 0.97 -10.03
CA LYS A 248 -8.14 2.28 -10.59
C LYS A 248 -9.65 2.37 -10.78
N CYS A 249 -10.28 3.22 -10.00
CA CYS A 249 -11.70 3.51 -10.12
C CYS A 249 -12.08 4.11 -11.45
N GLU A 250 -13.30 3.85 -11.87
CA GLU A 250 -13.94 4.41 -13.04
C GLU A 250 -15.10 5.31 -12.64
N ALA A 251 -15.39 6.34 -13.43
CA ALA A 251 -16.57 7.17 -13.26
C ALA A 251 -17.83 6.28 -13.36
N ASN A 252 -18.76 6.42 -12.40
CA ASN A 252 -19.96 5.59 -12.28
C ASN A 252 -19.70 4.07 -12.19
N GLY A 253 -18.48 3.64 -11.83
CA GLY A 253 -18.12 2.23 -11.65
C GLY A 253 -18.94 1.54 -10.56
N HIS A 254 -18.79 0.24 -10.41
CA HIS A 254 -19.51 -0.57 -9.42
C HIS A 254 -19.12 -0.23 -7.97
N ASN A 255 -19.99 -0.52 -7.01
CA ASN A 255 -19.70 -0.39 -5.60
C ASN A 255 -18.60 -1.38 -5.19
N ILE A 256 -17.62 -0.91 -4.41
CA ILE A 256 -16.52 -1.74 -3.90
C ILE A 256 -16.98 -2.43 -2.61
N GLY A 257 -16.78 -3.75 -2.51
CA GLY A 257 -17.20 -4.55 -1.35
C GLY A 257 -16.11 -4.70 -0.30
N LEU A 258 -16.52 -4.78 0.97
CA LEU A 258 -15.68 -5.16 2.10
C LEU A 258 -16.40 -6.18 2.99
N ALA A 259 -15.66 -7.17 3.48
CA ALA A 259 -16.10 -8.07 4.54
C ALA A 259 -15.89 -7.41 5.92
N GLU A 260 -16.28 -8.11 6.99
CA GLU A 260 -16.03 -7.68 8.36
C GLU A 260 -14.57 -7.35 8.62
N GLY A 261 -14.32 -6.29 9.41
CA GLY A 261 -12.98 -5.86 9.80
C GLY A 261 -12.83 -4.35 9.87
N LYS A 262 -11.64 -3.92 10.23
CA LYS A 262 -11.25 -2.51 10.25
C LYS A 262 -10.26 -2.23 9.13
N TYR A 263 -10.46 -1.14 8.40
CA TYR A 263 -9.72 -0.84 7.18
C TYR A 263 -9.36 0.63 7.10
N VAL A 264 -8.21 0.90 6.48
CA VAL A 264 -7.89 2.21 5.92
C VAL A 264 -8.17 2.17 4.44
N ILE A 265 -9.09 2.98 3.99
CA ILE A 265 -9.46 3.17 2.59
C ILE A 265 -8.81 4.44 2.11
N SER A 266 -7.99 4.36 1.08
CA SER A 266 -7.29 5.49 0.47
C SER A 266 -7.75 5.67 -0.97
N PHE A 267 -7.92 6.92 -1.39
CA PHE A 267 -8.32 7.29 -2.74
C PHE A 267 -7.54 8.49 -3.26
N ASN A 268 -7.15 8.44 -4.53
CA ASN A 268 -6.49 9.53 -5.23
C ASN A 268 -7.40 10.02 -6.36
N ASP A 269 -7.87 11.26 -6.29
CA ASP A 269 -8.82 11.79 -7.26
C ASP A 269 -8.19 12.29 -8.57
N ILE A 270 -6.85 12.41 -8.63
CA ILE A 270 -6.12 12.67 -9.88
C ILE A 270 -6.04 11.39 -10.72
N THR A 271 -5.61 10.30 -10.10
CA THR A 271 -5.29 9.06 -10.83
C THR A 271 -6.45 8.07 -10.86
N GLY A 272 -7.44 8.25 -9.95
CA GLY A 272 -8.49 7.29 -9.69
C GLY A 272 -8.01 6.06 -8.89
N ALA A 273 -6.76 6.03 -8.49
CA ALA A 273 -6.22 4.91 -7.73
C ALA A 273 -6.86 4.82 -6.35
N PHE A 274 -7.13 3.60 -5.88
CA PHE A 274 -7.49 3.34 -4.51
C PHE A 274 -6.69 2.17 -3.94
N SER A 275 -6.50 2.19 -2.64
CA SER A 275 -5.88 1.10 -1.88
C SER A 275 -6.60 0.92 -0.55
N ILE A 276 -6.74 -0.32 -0.12
CA ILE A 276 -7.41 -0.68 1.13
C ILE A 276 -6.45 -1.55 1.94
N VAL A 277 -6.15 -1.11 3.15
CA VAL A 277 -5.30 -1.84 4.09
C VAL A 277 -6.16 -2.31 5.25
N LYS A 278 -6.15 -3.61 5.55
CA LYS A 278 -6.81 -4.16 6.74
C LYS A 278 -5.91 -3.93 7.95
N LEU A 279 -6.50 -3.39 9.04
CA LEU A 279 -5.82 -3.08 10.31
C LEU A 279 -5.81 -4.28 11.26
#